data_f301e6cf3567806aed80d7a7a5da0504
#
_entry.id   f301e6cf3567806aed80d7a7a5da0504
#
_cell.length_a   1.000
_cell.length_b   1.000
_cell.length_c   1.000
_cell.angle_alpha   90.00
_cell.angle_beta   90.00
_cell.angle_gamma   90.00
#
_symmetry.space_group_name_H-M   'P 1'
#
loop_
_entity.id
_entity.type
_entity.pdbx_description
1 polymer ?
#
loop_
_entity_poly.entity_id
_entity_poly.type
_entity_poly.pdbx_seq_one_letter_code
_entity_poly.pdbx_strand_id
1 'polypeptide(L)'
;MSLEGVLEEIRARMEERIKRQLSGLQGFVVRPVYNSMMPLHVEMSIAPEIFEFVFLKDGIVELRHGYGAPADVRIETDGQTFMSLFRNSSAELFNELERQRRIRITSLTKKGKDAEGYIRRYLAR
;
A
#
# COMPACT_ATOMS: atom_id res chain seq x y z
N MET A 1 -0.31 -18.39 9.71
CA MET A 1 -0.96 -17.53 8.70
C MET A 1 -0.02 -17.33 7.53
N SER A 2 -0.49 -17.55 6.32
CA SER A 2 0.34 -17.39 5.12
C SER A 2 0.56 -15.90 4.82
N LEU A 3 1.64 -15.61 4.11
CA LEU A 3 1.92 -14.24 3.67
C LEU A 3 0.78 -13.70 2.80
N GLU A 4 0.29 -14.53 1.86
CA GLU A 4 -0.82 -14.14 1.00
C GLU A 4 -2.10 -13.85 1.79
N GLY A 5 -2.38 -14.63 2.83
CA GLY A 5 -3.51 -14.41 3.70
C GLY A 5 -3.41 -13.08 4.46
N VAL A 6 -2.21 -12.72 4.90
CA VAL A 6 -1.96 -11.43 5.56
C VAL A 6 -2.17 -10.29 4.59
N LEU A 7 -1.66 -10.41 3.37
CA LEU A 7 -1.81 -9.37 2.36
C LEU A 7 -3.28 -9.19 1.96
N GLU A 8 -4.04 -10.29 1.89
CA GLU A 8 -5.47 -10.21 1.59
C GLU A 8 -6.23 -9.49 2.72
N GLU A 9 -5.85 -9.74 3.96
CA GLU A 9 -6.43 -9.02 5.09
C GLU A 9 -6.14 -7.52 5.01
N ILE A 10 -4.90 -7.16 4.65
CA ILE A 10 -4.50 -5.77 4.45
C ILE A 10 -5.30 -5.15 3.31
N ARG A 11 -5.45 -5.87 2.19
CA ARG A 11 -6.24 -5.41 1.05
C ARG A 11 -7.67 -5.06 1.48
N ALA A 12 -8.30 -5.98 2.20
CA ALA A 12 -9.69 -5.78 2.65
C ALA A 12 -9.82 -4.57 3.58
N ARG A 13 -8.88 -4.39 4.50
CA ARG A 13 -8.88 -3.25 5.40
C ARG A 13 -8.68 -1.93 4.67
N MET A 14 -7.76 -1.90 3.70
CA MET A 14 -7.54 -0.71 2.89
C MET A 14 -8.78 -0.34 2.09
N GLU A 15 -9.40 -1.33 1.46
CA GLU A 15 -10.60 -1.10 0.67
C GLU A 15 -11.74 -0.53 1.52
N GLU A 16 -11.98 -1.13 2.67
CA GLU A 16 -13.03 -0.65 3.59
C GLU A 16 -12.76 0.79 4.02
N ARG A 17 -11.52 1.07 4.39
CA ARG A 17 -11.13 2.41 4.84
C ARG A 17 -11.27 3.46 3.76
N ILE A 18 -10.81 3.15 2.55
CA ILE A 18 -10.89 4.08 1.43
C ILE A 18 -12.36 4.34 1.09
N LYS A 19 -13.17 3.30 1.00
CA LYS A 19 -14.61 3.44 0.73
C LYS A 19 -15.29 4.31 1.75
N ARG A 20 -14.91 4.18 3.02
CA ARG A 20 -15.45 5.01 4.09
C ARG A 20 -15.09 6.48 3.88
N GLN A 21 -13.85 6.77 3.49
CA GLN A 21 -13.40 8.13 3.24
C GLN A 21 -14.04 8.75 2.00
N LEU A 22 -14.41 7.92 1.02
CA LEU A 22 -15.05 8.37 -0.22
C LEU A 22 -16.56 8.50 -0.10
N SER A 23 -17.15 8.12 1.03
CA SER A 23 -18.58 8.24 1.27
C SER A 23 -18.91 9.54 2.02
N GLY A 24 -20.18 9.90 2.04
CA GLY A 24 -20.67 11.08 2.76
C GLY A 24 -20.34 12.40 2.08
N LEU A 25 -20.49 13.50 2.83
CA LEU A 25 -20.30 14.85 2.30
C LEU A 25 -18.86 15.11 1.84
N GLN A 26 -17.89 14.59 2.59
CA GLN A 26 -16.49 14.74 2.21
C GLN A 26 -16.18 14.01 0.91
N GLY A 27 -16.89 12.92 0.63
CA GLY A 27 -16.71 12.15 -0.59
C GLY A 27 -17.02 12.95 -1.85
N PHE A 28 -17.91 13.92 -1.76
CA PHE A 28 -18.22 14.79 -2.90
C PHE A 28 -17.01 15.55 -3.41
N VAL A 29 -16.13 15.98 -2.49
CA VAL A 29 -14.92 16.73 -2.83
C VAL A 29 -13.75 15.78 -3.10
N VAL A 30 -13.60 14.75 -2.29
CA VAL A 30 -12.42 13.86 -2.32
C VAL A 30 -12.49 12.84 -3.45
N ARG A 31 -13.68 12.29 -3.72
CA ARG A 31 -13.83 11.21 -4.71
C ARG A 31 -13.33 11.56 -6.10
N PRO A 32 -13.69 12.72 -6.70
CA PRO A 32 -13.19 13.04 -8.04
C PRO A 32 -11.67 13.14 -8.09
N VAL A 33 -11.04 13.71 -7.05
CA VAL A 33 -9.59 13.83 -6.97
C VAL A 33 -8.96 12.44 -6.85
N TYR A 34 -9.48 11.61 -5.95
CA TYR A 34 -9.01 10.25 -5.78
C TYR A 34 -9.12 9.47 -7.09
N ASN A 35 -10.30 9.49 -7.73
CA ASN A 35 -10.54 8.72 -8.95
C ASN A 35 -9.66 9.19 -10.11
N SER A 36 -9.28 10.47 -10.14
CA SER A 36 -8.40 11.00 -11.19
C SER A 36 -6.99 10.43 -11.11
N MET A 37 -6.58 9.95 -9.95
CA MET A 37 -5.26 9.36 -9.73
C MET A 37 -5.24 7.85 -9.94
N MET A 38 -6.40 7.21 -10.09
CA MET A 38 -6.48 5.76 -10.25
C MET A 38 -6.45 5.36 -11.72
N PRO A 39 -5.91 4.19 -12.07
CA PRO A 39 -5.38 3.17 -11.16
C PRO A 39 -3.98 3.52 -10.63
N LEU A 40 -3.71 3.07 -9.41
CA LEU A 40 -2.40 3.20 -8.79
C LEU A 40 -1.87 1.79 -8.52
N HIS A 41 -0.68 1.50 -9.02
CA HIS A 41 -0.04 0.18 -8.88
C HIS A 41 1.06 0.24 -7.84
N VAL A 42 0.92 -0.54 -6.77
CA VAL A 42 1.91 -0.63 -5.69
C VAL A 42 2.47 -2.04 -5.67
N GLU A 43 3.74 -2.18 -6.04
CA GLU A 43 4.41 -3.47 -6.00
C GLU A 43 4.93 -3.74 -4.60
N MET A 44 4.62 -4.93 -4.07
CA MET A 44 5.11 -5.41 -2.78
C MET A 44 6.09 -6.54 -3.04
N SER A 45 7.38 -6.24 -3.00
CA SER A 45 8.43 -7.24 -3.13
C SER A 45 8.81 -7.72 -1.73
N ILE A 46 8.32 -8.88 -1.37
CA ILE A 46 8.59 -9.53 -0.08
C ILE A 46 9.38 -10.80 -0.39
N ALA A 47 10.67 -10.63 -0.56
CA ALA A 47 11.56 -11.68 -1.09
C ALA A 47 11.26 -13.05 -0.51
N PRO A 48 11.15 -14.11 -1.34
CA PRO A 48 11.38 -14.12 -2.78
C PRO A 48 10.11 -13.83 -3.62
N GLU A 49 9.00 -13.47 -3.02
CA GLU A 49 7.72 -13.32 -3.71
C GLU A 49 7.44 -11.85 -4.06
N ILE A 50 6.66 -11.66 -5.11
CA ILE A 50 6.23 -10.34 -5.55
C ILE A 50 4.72 -10.33 -5.63
N PHE A 51 4.12 -9.32 -5.00
CA PHE A 51 2.68 -9.08 -5.02
C PHE A 51 2.45 -7.66 -5.53
N GLU A 52 1.22 -7.38 -5.94
CA GLU A 52 0.84 -6.06 -6.39
C GLU A 52 -0.53 -5.70 -5.82
N PHE A 53 -0.61 -4.51 -5.20
CA PHE A 53 -1.90 -3.91 -4.88
C PHE A 53 -2.25 -2.95 -6.00
N VAL A 54 -3.44 -3.10 -6.57
CA VAL A 54 -3.97 -2.20 -7.58
C VAL A 54 -5.13 -1.43 -7.01
N PHE A 55 -4.95 -0.14 -6.84
CA PHE A 55 -5.99 0.76 -6.32
C PHE A 55 -6.78 1.28 -7.50
N LEU A 56 -8.07 0.98 -7.52
CA LEU A 56 -8.98 1.35 -8.60
C LEU A 56 -9.93 2.45 -8.14
N LYS A 57 -10.71 2.99 -9.08
CA LYS A 57 -11.72 4.01 -8.78
C LYS A 57 -12.73 3.49 -7.75
N ASP A 58 -13.33 4.42 -7.02
CA ASP A 58 -14.38 4.16 -6.03
C ASP A 58 -13.94 3.29 -4.85
N GLY A 59 -12.63 3.24 -4.60
CA GLY A 59 -12.07 2.58 -3.43
C GLY A 59 -11.86 1.08 -3.57
N ILE A 60 -12.03 0.53 -4.76
CA ILE A 60 -11.77 -0.88 -4.99
C ILE A 60 -10.27 -1.13 -4.97
N VAL A 61 -9.84 -2.17 -4.25
CA VAL A 61 -8.44 -2.56 -4.16
C VAL A 61 -8.33 -4.03 -4.55
N GLU A 62 -7.46 -4.33 -5.51
CA GLU A 62 -7.17 -5.70 -5.92
C GLU A 62 -5.79 -6.11 -5.43
N LEU A 63 -5.64 -7.38 -5.10
CA LEU A 63 -4.35 -8.00 -4.80
C LEU A 63 -4.03 -9.00 -5.89
N ARG A 64 -2.86 -8.85 -6.49
CA ARG A 64 -2.38 -9.77 -7.53
C ARG A 64 -1.06 -10.37 -7.09
N HIS A 65 -0.80 -11.60 -7.53
CA HIS A 65 0.45 -12.29 -7.25
C HIS A 65 1.31 -12.26 -8.52
N GLY A 66 2.54 -11.78 -8.40
CA GLY A 66 3.47 -11.67 -9.50
C GLY A 66 3.45 -10.29 -10.17
N TYR A 67 4.13 -10.20 -11.30
CA TYR A 67 4.21 -8.95 -12.06
C TYR A 67 2.94 -8.70 -12.85
N GLY A 68 2.43 -7.48 -12.72
CA GLY A 68 1.30 -7.01 -13.53
C GLY A 68 1.75 -5.87 -14.43
N ALA A 69 1.11 -4.70 -14.29
CA ALA A 69 1.51 -3.48 -14.99
C ALA A 69 2.75 -2.87 -14.34
N PRO A 70 3.44 -1.93 -15.01
CA PRO A 70 4.52 -1.16 -14.38
C PRO A 70 4.02 -0.50 -13.10
N ALA A 71 4.82 -0.60 -12.04
CA ALA A 71 4.45 -0.06 -10.73
C ALA A 71 4.64 1.45 -10.67
N ASP A 72 3.77 2.11 -9.89
CA ASP A 72 3.94 3.52 -9.53
C ASP A 72 4.82 3.65 -8.29
N VAL A 73 4.68 2.71 -7.36
CA VAL A 73 5.48 2.64 -6.13
C VAL A 73 5.93 1.20 -5.93
N ARG A 74 7.17 1.05 -5.49
CA ARG A 74 7.70 -0.27 -5.13
C ARG A 74 8.08 -0.26 -3.66
N ILE A 75 7.59 -1.26 -2.92
CA ILE A 75 7.95 -1.49 -1.52
C ILE A 75 8.73 -2.80 -1.47
N GLU A 76 9.98 -2.73 -0.99
CA GLU A 76 10.86 -3.88 -0.91
C GLU A 76 11.15 -4.19 0.55
N THR A 77 10.95 -5.44 0.95
CA THR A 77 11.21 -5.91 2.31
C THR A 77 11.37 -7.42 2.30
N ASP A 78 11.59 -8.00 3.47
CA ASP A 78 11.59 -9.44 3.67
C ASP A 78 10.37 -9.85 4.52
N GLY A 79 10.08 -11.17 4.53
CA GLY A 79 8.90 -11.68 5.22
C GLY A 79 8.91 -11.40 6.71
N GLN A 80 10.05 -11.53 7.37
CA GLN A 80 10.17 -11.31 8.81
C GLN A 80 9.89 -9.84 9.16
N THR A 81 10.48 -8.92 8.42
CA THR A 81 10.28 -7.48 8.62
C THR A 81 8.83 -7.10 8.37
N PHE A 82 8.25 -7.61 7.30
CA PHE A 82 6.86 -7.36 6.97
C PHE A 82 5.91 -7.82 8.08
N MET A 83 6.12 -9.04 8.59
CA MET A 83 5.30 -9.57 9.67
C MET A 83 5.46 -8.79 10.97
N SER A 84 6.67 -8.29 11.25
CA SER A 84 6.89 -7.43 12.41
C SER A 84 6.07 -6.15 12.33
N LEU A 85 6.04 -5.52 11.16
CA LEU A 85 5.21 -4.33 10.94
C LEU A 85 3.72 -4.63 11.03
N PHE A 86 3.31 -5.76 10.49
CA PHE A 86 1.91 -6.16 10.54
C PHE A 86 1.41 -6.34 11.98
N ARG A 87 2.25 -6.95 12.84
CA ARG A 87 1.89 -7.24 14.24
C ARG A 87 1.98 -6.02 15.15
N ASN A 88 2.98 -5.17 14.94
CA ASN A 88 3.33 -4.09 15.85
C ASN A 88 3.55 -2.77 15.12
N SER A 89 2.62 -2.43 14.23
CA SER A 89 2.74 -1.22 13.43
C SER A 89 2.85 0.03 14.28
N SER A 90 3.93 0.80 14.08
CA SER A 90 4.13 2.09 14.72
C SER A 90 5.08 2.93 13.86
N ALA A 91 4.99 4.25 14.01
CA ALA A 91 5.89 5.15 13.29
C ALA A 91 7.34 4.91 13.69
N GLU A 92 7.59 4.64 14.97
CA GLU A 92 8.93 4.39 15.46
C GLU A 92 9.53 3.14 14.85
N LEU A 93 8.78 2.04 14.84
CA LEU A 93 9.26 0.79 14.25
C LEU A 93 9.50 0.96 12.75
N PHE A 94 8.58 1.58 12.04
CA PHE A 94 8.71 1.81 10.62
C PHE A 94 9.97 2.63 10.30
N ASN A 95 10.19 3.73 11.00
CA ASN A 95 11.35 4.60 10.80
C ASN A 95 12.66 3.85 11.08
N GLU A 96 12.68 3.04 12.11
CA GLU A 96 13.85 2.25 12.46
C GLU A 96 14.19 1.22 11.37
N LEU A 97 13.18 0.52 10.87
CA LEU A 97 13.36 -0.47 9.83
C LEU A 97 13.82 0.17 8.52
N GLU A 98 13.30 1.35 8.19
CA GLU A 98 13.73 2.09 7.01
C GLU A 98 15.17 2.56 7.16
N ARG A 99 15.56 3.05 8.32
CA ARG A 99 16.94 3.46 8.60
C ARG A 99 17.90 2.28 8.47
N GLN A 100 17.49 1.10 8.91
CA GLN A 100 18.28 -0.13 8.78
C GLN A 100 18.25 -0.71 7.37
N ARG A 101 17.51 -0.09 6.46
CA ARG A 101 17.33 -0.56 5.08
C ARG A 101 16.66 -1.93 4.99
N ARG A 102 15.87 -2.28 5.99
CA ARG A 102 15.09 -3.51 6.00
C ARG A 102 13.77 -3.34 5.26
N ILE A 103 13.31 -2.10 5.07
CA ILE A 103 12.20 -1.77 4.19
C ILE A 103 12.60 -0.58 3.34
N ARG A 104 12.27 -0.63 2.05
CA ARG A 104 12.58 0.45 1.11
C ARG A 104 11.34 0.78 0.30
N ILE A 105 11.04 2.06 0.19
CA ILE A 105 9.94 2.57 -0.64
C ILE A 105 10.53 3.43 -1.74
N THR A 106 10.20 3.09 -2.98
CA THR A 106 10.69 3.81 -4.16
C THR A 106 9.51 4.25 -5.00
N SER A 107 9.40 5.55 -5.26
CA SER A 107 8.40 6.09 -6.18
C SER A 107 8.97 6.05 -7.59
N LEU A 108 8.24 5.40 -8.51
CA LEU A 108 8.68 5.17 -9.88
C LEU A 108 8.01 6.10 -10.88
N THR A 109 6.93 6.77 -10.49
CA THR A 109 6.19 7.71 -11.34
C THR A 109 5.84 8.94 -10.52
N LYS A 110 5.39 10.01 -11.20
CA LYS A 110 4.91 11.20 -10.52
C LYS A 110 3.71 10.89 -9.63
N LYS A 111 2.79 10.08 -10.14
CA LYS A 111 1.62 9.63 -9.39
C LYS A 111 2.04 8.85 -8.14
N GLY A 112 3.03 7.97 -8.27
CA GLY A 112 3.58 7.24 -7.14
C GLY A 112 4.19 8.16 -6.10
N LYS A 113 4.90 9.19 -6.53
CA LYS A 113 5.49 10.17 -5.61
C LYS A 113 4.41 10.92 -4.83
N ASP A 114 3.34 11.30 -5.49
CA ASP A 114 2.22 11.98 -4.83
C ASP A 114 1.53 11.06 -3.81
N ALA A 115 1.47 9.75 -4.10
CA ALA A 115 0.85 8.76 -3.22
C ALA A 115 1.77 8.31 -2.07
N GLU A 116 3.07 8.52 -2.17
CA GLU A 116 4.06 8.00 -1.22
C GLU A 116 3.75 8.41 0.22
N GLY A 117 3.35 9.65 0.45
CA GLY A 117 3.05 10.14 1.78
C GLY A 117 1.89 9.38 2.45
N TYR A 118 0.89 9.02 1.68
CA TYR A 118 -0.24 8.22 2.19
C TYR A 118 0.19 6.80 2.52
N ILE A 119 1.03 6.22 1.67
CA ILE A 119 1.55 4.87 1.88
C ILE A 119 2.38 4.82 3.16
N ARG A 120 3.28 5.79 3.35
CA ARG A 120 4.12 5.86 4.55
C ARG A 120 3.27 5.99 5.81
N ARG A 121 2.23 6.81 5.78
CA ARG A 121 1.33 6.97 6.93
C ARG A 121 0.59 5.68 7.25
N TYR A 122 0.19 4.93 6.23
CA TYR A 122 -0.47 3.65 6.43
C TYR A 122 0.46 2.63 7.08
N LEU A 123 1.71 2.53 6.60
CA LEU A 123 2.69 1.59 7.12
C LEU A 123 3.15 1.94 8.54
N ALA A 124 3.11 3.20 8.90
CA ALA A 124 3.61 3.71 10.17
C ALA A 124 2.55 3.76 11.29
N ARG A 125 1.42 3.15 11.08
CA ARG A 125 0.35 3.20 12.07
C ARG A 125 0.49 2.23 13.19
#